data_9f15400230cc3db29b3deba35b31c73c
#
_entry.id   9f15400230cc3db29b3deba35b31c73c
#
_cell.length_a   1.000
_cell.length_b   1.000
_cell.length_c   1.000
_cell.angle_alpha   90.00
_cell.angle_beta   90.00
_cell.angle_gamma   90.00
#
_symmetry.space_group_name_H-M   'P 1'
#
loop_
_entity.id
_entity.type
_entity.pdbx_description
1 polymer ?
#
loop_
_entity_poly.entity_id
_entity_poly.type
_entity_poly.pdbx_seq_one_letter_code
_entity_poly.pdbx_strand_id
1 'polypeptide(L)' 'MEQLVARTSRPSMLTANEVAERLKIKKGSAYEVIRQMNKEQEALGRVVIRGRVRSDLFDARYFPEVNDAGL' A
#
# COMPACT_ATOMS: atom_id res chain seq x y z
N MET A 1 -3.99 -17.10 -18.16
CA MET A 1 -3.72 -16.36 -18.92
C MET A 1 -3.92 -14.92 -18.79
N GLU A 2 -4.97 -14.38 -19.23
CA GLU A 2 -5.11 -12.97 -19.18
C GLU A 2 -5.16 -12.45 -17.79
N GLN A 3 -5.52 -13.26 -16.85
CA GLN A 3 -5.54 -12.74 -15.49
C GLN A 3 -4.15 -12.41 -15.00
N LEU A 4 -3.15 -13.00 -15.57
CA LEU A 4 -1.81 -12.63 -15.20
C LEU A 4 -1.54 -11.18 -15.51
N VAL A 5 -1.96 -10.77 -16.68
CA VAL A 5 -1.76 -9.41 -17.09
C VAL A 5 -2.53 -8.46 -16.19
N ALA A 6 -3.76 -8.82 -15.89
CA ALA A 6 -4.57 -7.98 -15.03
C ALA A 6 -3.92 -7.78 -13.68
N ARG A 7 -3.36 -8.84 -13.12
CA ARG A 7 -2.76 -8.71 -11.80
C ARG A 7 -1.54 -7.82 -11.82
N THR A 8 -0.74 -7.92 -12.84
CA THR A 8 0.49 -7.14 -12.87
C THR A 8 0.24 -5.68 -13.13
N SER A 9 -0.88 -5.35 -13.75
CA SER A 9 -1.11 -3.96 -14.08
C SER A 9 -2.02 -3.24 -13.10
N ARG A 10 -2.57 -3.95 -12.13
CA ARG A 10 -3.51 -3.32 -11.21
C ARG A 10 -3.02 -3.31 -9.81
N PRO A 11 -3.01 -2.16 -9.15
CA PRO A 11 -2.73 -2.13 -7.73
C PRO A 11 -3.93 -2.71 -6.98
N SER A 12 -3.67 -3.23 -5.81
CA SER A 12 -4.74 -3.72 -4.95
C SER A 12 -4.72 -2.92 -3.66
N MET A 13 -5.76 -3.11 -2.86
CA MET A 13 -5.84 -2.44 -1.58
C MET A 13 -5.35 -3.41 -0.50
N LEU A 14 -4.52 -2.90 0.38
CA LEU A 14 -4.00 -3.69 1.48
C LEU A 14 -4.78 -3.37 2.75
N THR A 15 -5.08 -4.41 3.51
CA THR A 15 -5.73 -4.26 4.81
C THR A 15 -4.67 -4.04 5.88
N ALA A 16 -5.13 -3.69 7.09
CA ALA A 16 -4.20 -3.52 8.20
C ALA A 16 -3.45 -4.82 8.51
N ASN A 17 -4.13 -5.97 8.39
CA ASN A 17 -3.46 -7.25 8.61
C ASN A 17 -2.32 -7.45 7.62
N GLU A 18 -2.58 -7.12 6.36
CA GLU A 18 -1.56 -7.29 5.33
C GLU A 18 -0.39 -6.34 5.54
N VAL A 19 -0.68 -5.11 5.93
CA VAL A 19 0.38 -4.15 6.20
C VAL A 19 1.21 -4.62 7.40
N ALA A 20 0.54 -5.11 8.44
CA ALA A 20 1.23 -5.59 9.61
C ALA A 20 2.18 -6.74 9.25
N GLU A 21 1.72 -7.65 8.41
CA GLU A 21 2.56 -8.77 7.98
C GLU A 21 3.75 -8.32 7.16
N ARG A 22 3.53 -7.40 6.25
CA ARG A 22 4.60 -6.94 5.38
C ARG A 22 5.67 -6.19 6.13
N LEU A 23 5.27 -5.40 7.11
CA LEU A 23 6.21 -4.61 7.89
C LEU A 23 6.66 -5.30 9.17
N LYS A 24 6.06 -6.44 9.48
CA LYS A 24 6.38 -7.20 10.70
C LYS A 24 6.14 -6.34 11.93
N ILE A 25 5.00 -5.71 11.97
CA ILE A 25 4.61 -4.85 13.10
C ILE A 25 3.26 -5.29 13.62
N LYS A 26 2.87 -4.74 14.74
CA LYS A 26 1.58 -5.04 15.33
C LYS A 26 0.46 -4.41 14.52
N LYS A 27 -0.71 -5.01 14.61
CA LYS A 27 -1.86 -4.53 13.86
C LYS A 27 -2.21 -3.08 14.19
N GLY A 28 -2.11 -2.71 15.46
CA GLY A 28 -2.37 -1.33 15.85
C GLY A 28 -1.43 -0.35 15.17
N SER A 29 -0.16 -0.73 15.06
CA SER A 29 0.80 0.10 14.37
C SER A 29 0.49 0.17 12.88
N ALA A 30 0.00 -0.93 12.33
CA ALA A 30 -0.37 -0.95 10.91
C ALA A 30 -1.51 0.01 10.63
N TYR A 31 -2.47 0.10 11.54
CA TYR A 31 -3.55 1.07 11.38
C TYR A 31 -3.02 2.50 11.37
N GLU A 32 -2.01 2.78 12.19
CA GLU A 32 -1.42 4.11 12.19
C GLU A 32 -0.72 4.40 10.87
N VAL A 33 -0.03 3.41 10.34
CA VAL A 33 0.63 3.56 9.04
C VAL A 33 -0.39 3.90 7.97
N ILE A 34 -1.48 3.14 7.93
CA ILE A 34 -2.52 3.36 6.93
C ILE A 34 -3.15 4.74 7.10
N ARG A 35 -3.43 5.11 8.33
CA ARG A 35 -4.05 6.39 8.60
C ARG A 35 -3.15 7.53 8.14
N GLN A 36 -1.86 7.42 8.41
CA GLN A 36 -0.92 8.45 8.01
C GLN A 36 -0.84 8.56 6.48
N MET A 37 -0.75 7.42 5.81
CA MET A 37 -0.67 7.41 4.36
C MET A 37 -1.94 7.98 3.74
N ASN A 38 -3.09 7.62 4.29
CA ASN A 38 -4.35 8.12 3.76
C ASN A 38 -4.47 9.62 3.97
N LYS A 39 -3.97 10.11 5.10
CA LYS A 39 -3.99 11.54 5.36
C LYS A 39 -3.17 12.29 4.32
N GLU A 40 -2.03 11.74 3.96
CA GLU A 40 -1.20 12.33 2.93
C GLU A 40 -1.90 12.34 1.58
N GLN A 41 -2.57 11.25 1.25
CA GLN A 41 -3.27 11.17 -0.02
C GLN A 41 -4.46 12.14 -0.08
N GLU A 42 -5.17 12.29 1.03
CA GLU A 42 -6.26 13.25 1.09
C GLU A 42 -5.76 14.68 0.91
N ALA A 43 -4.59 14.96 1.45
CA ALA A 43 -4.01 16.29 1.31
C ALA A 43 -3.69 16.59 -0.15
N LEU A 44 -3.50 15.56 -0.95
CA LEU A 44 -3.27 15.70 -2.38
C LEU A 44 -4.58 15.69 -3.18
N GLY A 45 -5.70 15.67 -2.50
CA GLY A 45 -6.99 15.68 -3.17
C GLY A 45 -7.45 14.33 -3.68
N ARG A 46 -6.86 13.26 -3.18
CA ARG A 46 -7.22 11.92 -3.63
C ARG A 46 -8.21 11.27 -2.70
N VAL A 47 -8.97 10.34 -3.28
CA VAL A 47 -9.96 9.58 -2.51
C VAL A 47 -9.24 8.43 -1.81
N VAL A 48 -9.59 8.22 -0.53
CA VAL A 48 -9.00 7.12 0.22
C VAL A 48 -10.11 6.27 0.82
N ILE A 49 -9.75 5.04 1.22
CA ILE A 49 -10.67 4.15 1.88
C ILE A 49 -10.14 3.90 3.28
N ARG A 50 -10.97 4.14 4.27
CA ARG A 50 -10.55 4.00 5.65
C ARG A 50 -10.07 2.58 5.93
N GLY A 51 -8.93 2.47 6.58
CA GLY A 51 -8.39 1.17 6.94
C GLY A 51 -7.75 0.40 5.81
N ARG A 52 -7.61 1.03 4.66
CA ARG A 52 -7.00 0.41 3.50
C ARG A 52 -6.02 1.34 2.84
N VAL A 53 -5.05 0.79 2.15
CA VAL A 53 -4.06 1.60 1.44
C VAL A 53 -3.71 0.88 0.15
N ARG A 54 -3.42 1.65 -0.90
CA ARG A 54 -3.06 1.06 -2.18
C ARG A 54 -1.70 0.39 -2.09
N SER A 55 -1.61 -0.79 -2.68
CA SER A 55 -0.39 -1.57 -2.61
C SER A 55 0.77 -0.88 -3.31
N ASP A 56 0.52 -0.21 -4.43
CA ASP A 56 1.60 0.44 -5.16
C ASP A 56 2.15 1.63 -4.36
N LEU A 57 1.30 2.38 -3.70
CA LEU A 57 1.75 3.50 -2.88
C LEU A 57 2.51 3.00 -1.65
N PHE A 58 2.02 1.91 -1.07
CA PHE A 58 2.67 1.33 0.08
C PHE A 58 4.07 0.83 -0.27
N ASP A 59 4.18 0.12 -1.39
CA ASP A 59 5.47 -0.41 -1.80
C ASP A 59 6.45 0.70 -2.13
N ALA A 60 5.98 1.75 -2.77
CA ALA A 60 6.86 2.87 -3.10
C ALA A 60 7.38 3.55 -1.85
N ARG A 61 6.59 3.55 -0.79
CA ARG A 61 6.99 4.24 0.43
C ARG A 61 7.93 3.41 1.29
N TYR A 62 7.65 2.12 1.43
CA TYR A 62 8.39 1.28 2.36
C TYR A 62 9.39 0.35 1.70
N PHE A 63 9.24 0.11 0.43
CA PHE A 63 10.13 -0.79 -0.30
C PHE A 63 10.57 -0.17 -1.62
N PRO A 64 11.14 1.04 -1.56
CA PRO A 64 11.50 1.72 -2.81
C PRO A 64 12.55 0.97 -3.62
N GLU A 65 13.37 0.17 -2.96
CA GLU A 65 14.37 -0.60 -3.69
C GLU A 65 13.75 -1.58 -4.66
N VAL A 66 12.58 -2.10 -4.30
CA VAL A 66 11.91 -3.03 -5.18
C VAL A 66 11.54 -2.35 -6.48
N ASN A 67 11.10 -1.11 -6.39
CA ASN A 67 10.72 -0.35 -7.58
C ASN A 67 11.93 0.03 -8.39
N ASP A 68 13.05 0.27 -7.74
CA ASP A 68 14.27 0.67 -8.42
C ASP A 68 15.06 -0.50 -8.93
N ALA A 69 14.70 -1.69 -8.53
CA ALA A 69 15.48 -2.85 -8.90
C ALA A 69 15.59 -3.02 -10.41
N GLY A 70 14.65 -2.48 -11.14
CA GLY A 70 14.67 -2.59 -12.57
C GLY A 70 15.73 -1.71 -13.23
N LEU A 71 16.26 -0.83 -12.49
CA LEU A 71 17.27 0.04 -13.04
C LEU A 71 18.59 -0.69 -13.15
#